data_deb04827a4c6b8f2bbd1eef0e72d8c4b
#
_entry.id   deb04827a4c6b8f2bbd1eef0e72d8c4b
#
_cell.length_a   1.000
_cell.length_b   1.000
_cell.length_c   1.000
_cell.angle_alpha   90.00
_cell.angle_beta   90.00
_cell.angle_gamma   90.00
#
_symmetry.space_group_name_H-M   'P 1'
#
loop_
_entity.id
_entity.type
_entity.pdbx_description
1 polymer ?
#
loop_
_entity_poly.entity_id
_entity_poly.type
_entity_poly.pdbx_seq_one_letter_code
_entity_poly.pdbx_strand_id
1 'polypeptide(L)'
;MKQILKYYFKLKNFEKLIILFGISGLLPFIIGLIDLYYNFPILLFEINIPKNYGVIIFTFLGSIYWGIIIQSKKRDGFSNKFKFFTIIWSITPAIFGIIILTINQSFSLIILIVGFAISQIIDEFYNIILSFSKWYIILRRILSSIVIIVLIFSYLIITKI
;
A
#
# COMPACT_ATOMS: atom_id res chain seq x y z
N MET A 1 -7.31 -13.37 19.01
CA MET A 1 -7.11 -14.40 17.96
C MET A 1 -8.40 -15.16 17.59
N LYS A 2 -9.13 -15.77 18.52
CA LYS A 2 -10.38 -16.52 18.23
C LYS A 2 -11.48 -15.70 17.53
N GLN A 3 -11.66 -14.42 17.85
CA GLN A 3 -12.66 -13.56 17.22
C GLN A 3 -12.31 -13.23 15.75
N ILE A 4 -11.04 -13.01 15.44
CA ILE A 4 -10.55 -12.75 14.08
C ILE A 4 -10.76 -13.98 13.20
N LEU A 5 -10.40 -15.17 13.72
CA LEU A 5 -10.64 -16.43 13.02
C LEU A 5 -12.14 -16.66 12.76
N LYS A 6 -13.01 -16.44 13.76
CA LYS A 6 -14.45 -16.58 13.61
C LYS A 6 -15.02 -15.60 12.56
N TYR A 7 -14.46 -14.39 12.47
CA TYR A 7 -14.84 -13.40 11.46
C TYR A 7 -14.39 -13.84 10.06
N TYR A 8 -13.15 -14.33 9.92
CA TYR A 8 -12.61 -14.84 8.66
C TYR A 8 -13.44 -15.99 8.08
N PHE A 9 -13.87 -16.93 8.91
CA PHE A 9 -14.70 -18.07 8.45
C PHE A 9 -16.08 -17.64 7.94
N LYS A 10 -16.61 -16.49 8.35
CA LYS A 10 -17.88 -15.92 7.86
C LYS A 10 -17.77 -15.21 6.52
N LEU A 11 -16.55 -14.93 6.04
CA LEU A 11 -16.32 -14.27 4.76
C LEU A 11 -16.66 -15.18 3.58
N LYS A 12 -17.11 -14.56 2.47
CA LYS A 12 -17.33 -15.28 1.21
C LYS A 12 -15.98 -15.77 0.65
N ASN A 13 -16.01 -16.82 -0.15
CA ASN A 13 -14.79 -17.39 -0.74
C ASN A 13 -13.99 -16.36 -1.56
N PHE A 14 -14.67 -15.46 -2.26
CA PHE A 14 -14.02 -14.38 -3.02
C PHE A 14 -13.28 -13.37 -2.11
N GLU A 15 -13.87 -13.03 -0.96
CA GLU A 15 -13.23 -12.13 0.02
C GLU A 15 -11.97 -12.77 0.63
N LYS A 16 -12.02 -14.07 0.90
CA LYS A 16 -10.86 -14.86 1.38
C LYS A 16 -9.73 -14.86 0.34
N LEU A 17 -10.08 -14.98 -0.94
CA LEU A 17 -9.12 -14.93 -2.03
C LEU A 17 -8.41 -13.58 -2.11
N ILE A 18 -9.16 -12.48 -2.00
CA ILE A 18 -8.59 -11.12 -1.98
C ILE A 18 -7.64 -10.94 -0.79
N ILE A 19 -8.01 -11.44 0.39
CA ILE A 19 -7.15 -11.40 1.57
C ILE A 19 -5.85 -12.18 1.33
N LEU A 20 -5.95 -13.38 0.75
CA LEU A 20 -4.80 -14.22 0.42
C LEU A 20 -3.84 -13.51 -0.52
N PHE A 21 -4.33 -12.94 -1.62
CA PHE A 21 -3.51 -12.17 -2.56
C PHE A 21 -2.94 -10.88 -1.92
N GLY A 22 -3.72 -10.20 -1.07
CA GLY A 22 -3.22 -9.05 -0.33
C GLY A 22 -2.03 -9.40 0.57
N ILE A 23 -2.14 -10.51 1.30
CA ILE A 23 -1.05 -10.99 2.18
C ILE A 23 0.15 -11.47 1.36
N SER A 24 -0.07 -12.19 0.25
CA SER A 24 1.01 -12.62 -0.64
C SER A 24 1.80 -11.44 -1.22
N GLY A 25 1.17 -10.28 -1.40
CA GLY A 25 1.83 -9.04 -1.79
C GLY A 25 2.86 -8.51 -0.78
N LEU A 26 2.90 -9.03 0.45
CA LEU A 26 3.95 -8.71 1.41
C LEU A 26 5.25 -9.51 1.18
N LEU A 27 5.19 -10.64 0.47
CA LEU A 27 6.34 -11.52 0.27
C LEU A 27 7.55 -10.80 -0.33
N PRO A 28 7.43 -10.00 -1.40
CA PRO A 28 8.58 -9.29 -1.94
C PRO A 28 9.21 -8.30 -0.95
N PHE A 29 8.41 -7.66 -0.11
CA PHE A 29 8.94 -6.78 0.94
C PHE A 29 9.78 -7.53 1.97
N ILE A 30 9.30 -8.70 2.41
CA ILE A 30 9.99 -9.54 3.38
C ILE A 30 11.28 -10.11 2.78
N ILE A 31 11.21 -10.62 1.56
CA ILE A 31 12.39 -11.12 0.82
C ILE A 31 13.42 -10.00 0.66
N GLY A 32 13.00 -8.80 0.25
CA GLY A 32 13.91 -7.68 0.08
C GLY A 32 14.53 -7.18 1.39
N LEU A 33 13.82 -7.28 2.52
CA LEU A 33 14.39 -6.98 3.84
C LEU A 33 15.45 -8.00 4.24
N ILE A 34 15.20 -9.29 4.01
CA ILE A 34 16.14 -10.39 4.29
C ILE A 34 17.41 -10.22 3.43
N ASP A 35 17.24 -9.92 2.14
CA ASP A 35 18.32 -9.68 1.20
C ASP A 35 19.23 -8.52 1.66
N LEU A 36 18.62 -7.40 2.07
CA LEU A 36 19.35 -6.27 2.65
C LEU A 36 20.09 -6.62 3.95
N TYR A 37 19.50 -7.44 4.81
CA TYR A 37 20.10 -7.80 6.11
C TYR A 37 21.31 -8.72 5.99
N TYR A 38 21.23 -9.72 5.10
CA TYR A 38 22.28 -10.72 4.93
C TYR A 38 23.29 -10.37 3.83
N ASN A 39 23.09 -9.27 3.07
CA ASN A 39 23.86 -8.93 1.88
C ASN A 39 23.98 -10.11 0.92
N PHE A 40 22.95 -10.95 0.86
CA PHE A 40 22.91 -12.14 0.02
C PHE A 40 21.95 -11.90 -1.14
N PRO A 41 22.44 -11.81 -2.40
CA PRO A 41 21.57 -11.59 -3.56
C PRO A 41 20.70 -12.84 -3.81
N ILE A 42 19.57 -12.94 -3.10
CA ILE A 42 18.58 -14.02 -3.26
C ILE A 42 17.99 -13.96 -4.68
N LEU A 43 17.81 -12.78 -5.20
CA LEU A 43 17.44 -12.53 -6.60
C LEU A 43 18.69 -11.97 -7.30
N LEU A 44 19.13 -12.62 -8.36
CA LEU A 44 20.30 -12.29 -9.21
C LEU A 44 20.27 -10.86 -9.81
N PHE A 45 19.44 -9.99 -9.31
CA PHE A 45 19.29 -8.61 -9.73
C PHE A 45 19.72 -7.70 -8.59
N GLU A 46 20.60 -6.74 -8.86
CA GLU A 46 20.95 -5.60 -8.01
C GLU A 46 19.74 -4.65 -7.81
N ILE A 47 18.56 -5.23 -7.61
CA ILE A 47 17.31 -4.47 -7.50
C ILE A 47 17.06 -4.23 -6.02
N ASN A 48 17.02 -2.95 -5.64
CA ASN A 48 16.53 -2.57 -4.32
C ASN A 48 15.03 -2.88 -4.19
N ILE A 49 14.72 -4.13 -3.81
CA ILE A 49 13.35 -4.65 -3.78
C ILE A 49 12.44 -3.79 -2.89
N PRO A 50 12.79 -3.42 -1.64
CA PRO A 50 11.90 -2.62 -0.80
C PRO A 50 11.55 -1.26 -1.41
N LYS A 51 12.51 -0.59 -2.06
CA LYS A 51 12.30 0.68 -2.76
C LYS A 51 11.42 0.48 -3.99
N ASN A 52 11.86 -0.35 -4.93
CA ASN A 52 11.24 -0.46 -6.26
C ASN A 52 9.86 -1.09 -6.17
N TYR A 53 9.72 -2.16 -5.40
CA TYR A 53 8.42 -2.80 -5.18
C TYR A 53 7.50 -1.90 -4.35
N GLY A 54 8.05 -1.16 -3.36
CA GLY A 54 7.32 -0.15 -2.60
C GLY A 54 6.69 0.91 -3.49
N VAL A 55 7.42 1.41 -4.51
CA VAL A 55 6.88 2.35 -5.50
C VAL A 55 5.74 1.74 -6.29
N ILE A 56 5.88 0.50 -6.78
CA ILE A 56 4.83 -0.19 -7.54
C ILE A 56 3.56 -0.31 -6.70
N ILE A 57 3.66 -0.76 -5.46
CA ILE A 57 2.49 -0.89 -4.58
C ILE A 57 1.90 0.49 -4.24
N PHE A 58 2.73 1.49 -3.97
CA PHE A 58 2.27 2.85 -3.68
C PHE A 58 1.46 3.45 -4.83
N THR A 59 1.93 3.29 -6.08
CA THR A 59 1.20 3.74 -7.26
C THR A 59 -0.11 2.98 -7.46
N PHE A 60 -0.09 1.67 -7.21
CA PHE A 60 -1.30 0.83 -7.27
C PHE A 60 -2.37 1.28 -6.27
N LEU A 61 -1.99 1.69 -5.06
CA LEU A 61 -2.92 2.16 -4.04
C LEU A 61 -3.69 3.43 -4.49
N GLY A 62 -3.02 4.36 -5.15
CA GLY A 62 -3.68 5.55 -5.71
C GLY A 62 -4.72 5.21 -6.75
N SER A 63 -4.42 4.30 -7.68
CA SER A 63 -5.28 3.95 -8.80
C SER A 63 -6.64 3.35 -8.41
N ILE A 64 -6.77 2.78 -7.21
CA ILE A 64 -8.03 2.23 -6.70
C ILE A 64 -9.14 3.29 -6.68
N TYR A 65 -8.81 4.52 -6.31
CA TYR A 65 -9.79 5.60 -6.19
C TYR A 65 -10.38 6.05 -7.51
N TRP A 66 -9.62 5.93 -8.60
CA TRP A 66 -10.13 6.15 -9.95
C TRP A 66 -11.28 5.19 -10.26
N GLY A 67 -11.06 3.87 -10.05
CA GLY A 67 -12.08 2.86 -10.28
C GLY A 67 -13.34 3.09 -9.44
N ILE A 68 -13.16 3.46 -8.16
CA ILE A 68 -14.28 3.74 -7.25
C ILE A 68 -15.13 4.90 -7.76
N ILE A 69 -14.52 6.02 -8.18
CA ILE A 69 -15.28 7.19 -8.62
C ILE A 69 -16.04 6.92 -9.94
N ILE A 70 -15.45 6.12 -10.84
CA ILE A 70 -16.09 5.78 -12.11
C ILE A 70 -17.30 4.86 -11.88
N GLN A 71 -17.19 3.87 -11.00
CA GLN A 71 -18.23 2.85 -10.80
C GLN A 71 -19.25 3.20 -9.72
N SER A 72 -19.02 4.25 -8.91
CA SER A 72 -19.90 4.57 -7.81
C SER A 72 -21.30 4.96 -8.31
N LYS A 73 -22.33 4.22 -7.87
CA LYS A 73 -23.74 4.58 -8.09
C LYS A 73 -24.11 5.91 -7.42
N LYS A 74 -23.36 6.32 -6.41
CA LYS A 74 -23.52 7.61 -5.70
C LYS A 74 -22.79 8.76 -6.39
N ARG A 75 -22.15 8.53 -7.52
CA ARG A 75 -21.31 9.53 -8.22
C ARG A 75 -22.03 10.87 -8.43
N ASP A 76 -23.29 10.84 -8.76
CA ASP A 76 -24.06 12.06 -9.05
C ASP A 76 -24.40 12.86 -7.78
N GLY A 77 -24.38 12.23 -6.61
CA GLY A 77 -24.50 12.88 -5.31
C GLY A 77 -23.20 13.50 -4.76
N PHE A 78 -22.06 13.21 -5.37
CA PHE A 78 -20.79 13.80 -4.92
C PHE A 78 -20.58 15.19 -5.53
N SER A 79 -20.06 16.12 -4.69
CA SER A 79 -19.69 17.45 -5.17
C SER A 79 -18.58 17.36 -6.23
N ASN A 80 -18.54 18.32 -7.17
CA ASN A 80 -17.48 18.39 -8.17
C ASN A 80 -16.08 18.53 -7.54
N LYS A 81 -15.98 19.23 -6.41
CA LYS A 81 -14.75 19.36 -5.63
C LYS A 81 -14.24 17.99 -5.12
N PHE A 82 -15.15 17.17 -4.59
CA PHE A 82 -14.81 15.82 -4.13
C PHE A 82 -14.32 14.93 -5.28
N LYS A 83 -15.02 14.93 -6.41
CA LYS A 83 -14.64 14.17 -7.62
C LYS A 83 -13.26 14.59 -8.11
N PHE A 84 -13.01 15.90 -8.20
CA PHE A 84 -11.73 16.45 -8.63
C PHE A 84 -10.59 16.06 -7.71
N PHE A 85 -10.77 16.20 -6.38
CA PHE A 85 -9.78 15.78 -5.39
C PHE A 85 -9.47 14.28 -5.49
N THR A 86 -10.49 13.44 -5.67
CA THR A 86 -10.33 11.99 -5.80
C THR A 86 -9.51 11.62 -7.04
N ILE A 87 -9.74 12.29 -8.17
CA ILE A 87 -8.97 12.07 -9.40
C ILE A 87 -7.52 12.50 -9.21
N ILE A 88 -7.27 13.68 -8.63
CA ILE A 88 -5.91 14.15 -8.33
C ILE A 88 -5.20 13.14 -7.45
N TRP A 89 -5.83 12.73 -6.33
CA TRP A 89 -5.24 11.75 -5.43
C TRP A 89 -4.91 10.44 -6.13
N SER A 90 -5.77 9.97 -7.04
CA SER A 90 -5.54 8.70 -7.75
C SER A 90 -4.27 8.69 -8.62
N ILE A 91 -3.82 9.85 -9.09
CA ILE A 91 -2.63 10.01 -9.94
C ILE A 91 -1.39 10.41 -9.12
N THR A 92 -1.60 11.11 -8.00
CA THR A 92 -0.51 11.64 -7.16
C THR A 92 0.55 10.59 -6.78
N PRO A 93 0.21 9.37 -6.31
CA PRO A 93 1.21 8.37 -5.99
C PRO A 93 2.06 7.92 -7.18
N ALA A 94 1.49 7.94 -8.40
CA ALA A 94 2.25 7.59 -9.61
C ALA A 94 3.29 8.66 -9.96
N ILE A 95 2.94 9.95 -9.84
CA ILE A 95 3.88 11.06 -10.05
C ILE A 95 5.00 11.01 -9.02
N PHE A 96 4.65 10.85 -7.73
CA PHE A 96 5.65 10.70 -6.68
C PHE A 96 6.50 9.44 -6.86
N GLY A 97 5.92 8.36 -7.38
CA GLY A 97 6.62 7.12 -7.69
C GLY A 97 7.79 7.34 -8.65
N ILE A 98 7.59 8.13 -9.72
CA ILE A 98 8.65 8.49 -10.66
C ILE A 98 9.77 9.24 -9.94
N ILE A 99 9.44 10.23 -9.12
CA ILE A 99 10.41 11.01 -8.35
C ILE A 99 11.19 10.11 -7.39
N ILE A 100 10.51 9.21 -6.67
CA ILE A 100 11.12 8.27 -5.73
C ILE A 100 12.14 7.36 -6.43
N LEU A 101 11.89 6.95 -7.67
CA LEU A 101 12.82 6.10 -8.42
C LEU A 101 14.12 6.84 -8.80
N THR A 102 14.09 8.16 -8.98
CA THR A 102 15.25 8.97 -9.40
C THR A 102 16.15 9.43 -8.27
N ILE A 103 15.66 9.45 -7.03
CA ILE A 103 16.42 9.90 -5.85
C ILE A 103 17.16 8.75 -5.16
N ASN A 104 18.09 9.10 -4.28
CA ASN A 104 18.86 8.10 -3.54
C ASN A 104 17.96 7.22 -2.65
N GLN A 105 18.49 6.04 -2.32
CA GLN A 105 17.75 4.99 -1.64
C GLN A 105 17.20 5.39 -0.28
N SER A 106 17.99 6.05 0.56
CA SER A 106 17.58 6.43 1.92
C SER A 106 16.41 7.43 1.90
N PHE A 107 16.49 8.48 1.07
CA PHE A 107 15.39 9.44 0.92
C PHE A 107 14.15 8.81 0.29
N SER A 108 14.33 7.89 -0.67
CA SER A 108 13.24 7.14 -1.27
C SER A 108 12.41 6.38 -0.25
N LEU A 109 13.07 5.69 0.69
CA LEU A 109 12.40 4.93 1.73
C LEU A 109 11.62 5.84 2.69
N ILE A 110 12.18 6.99 3.06
CA ILE A 110 11.47 7.97 3.90
C ILE A 110 10.19 8.47 3.21
N ILE A 111 10.29 8.84 1.92
CA ILE A 111 9.12 9.31 1.16
C ILE A 111 8.07 8.20 1.03
N LEU A 112 8.49 6.94 0.82
CA LEU A 112 7.57 5.81 0.79
C LEU A 112 6.87 5.60 2.13
N ILE A 113 7.59 5.65 3.25
CA ILE A 113 7.01 5.52 4.60
C ILE A 113 5.92 6.58 4.80
N VAL A 114 6.24 7.84 4.50
CA VAL A 114 5.28 8.96 4.60
C VAL A 114 4.12 8.77 3.62
N GLY A 115 4.41 8.34 2.39
CA GLY A 115 3.41 8.07 1.36
C GLY A 115 2.41 6.99 1.75
N PHE A 116 2.88 5.86 2.30
CA PHE A 116 2.00 4.80 2.81
C PHE A 116 1.17 5.26 4.02
N ALA A 117 1.74 6.06 4.93
CA ALA A 117 1.01 6.63 6.06
C ALA A 117 -0.10 7.57 5.59
N ILE A 118 0.19 8.47 4.64
CA ILE A 118 -0.81 9.37 4.04
C ILE A 118 -1.89 8.56 3.31
N SER A 119 -1.51 7.51 2.55
CA SER A 119 -2.47 6.65 1.87
C SER A 119 -3.43 5.99 2.86
N GLN A 120 -2.92 5.55 4.02
CA GLN A 120 -3.77 4.96 5.06
C GLN A 120 -4.75 5.99 5.67
N ILE A 121 -4.32 7.23 5.90
CA ILE A 121 -5.20 8.32 6.39
C ILE A 121 -6.30 8.59 5.35
N ILE A 122 -5.97 8.60 4.08
CA ILE A 122 -6.92 8.81 2.99
C ILE A 122 -7.90 7.65 2.87
N ASP A 123 -7.44 6.39 3.02
CA ASP A 123 -8.32 5.23 3.07
C ASP A 123 -9.38 5.38 4.19
N GLU A 124 -8.99 5.86 5.38
CA GLU A 124 -9.93 6.11 6.48
C GLU A 124 -10.93 7.22 6.14
N PHE A 125 -10.46 8.32 5.55
CA PHE A 125 -11.32 9.43 5.12
C PHE A 125 -12.36 8.94 4.09
N TYR A 126 -11.93 8.20 3.07
CA TYR A 126 -12.84 7.64 2.08
C TYR A 126 -13.78 6.58 2.66
N ASN A 127 -13.33 5.82 3.66
CA ASN A 127 -14.18 4.87 4.36
C ASN A 127 -15.39 5.53 5.03
N ILE A 128 -15.23 6.72 5.60
CA ILE A 128 -16.34 7.48 6.18
C ILE A 128 -17.38 7.84 5.12
N ILE A 129 -16.93 8.21 3.91
CA ILE A 129 -17.81 8.68 2.83
C ILE A 129 -18.42 7.51 2.05
N LEU A 130 -17.64 6.50 1.73
CA LEU A 130 -17.99 5.40 0.83
C LEU A 130 -18.48 4.14 1.56
N SER A 131 -18.28 4.07 2.88
CA SER A 131 -18.67 2.93 3.73
C SER A 131 -18.13 1.61 3.20
N PHE A 132 -16.81 1.48 3.11
CA PHE A 132 -16.15 0.25 2.69
C PHE A 132 -16.50 -0.93 3.61
N SER A 133 -16.39 -2.14 3.09
CA SER A 133 -16.56 -3.36 3.89
C SER A 133 -15.54 -3.40 5.03
N LYS A 134 -15.97 -3.75 6.24
CA LYS A 134 -15.11 -3.79 7.45
C LYS A 134 -13.86 -4.66 7.25
N TRP A 135 -14.00 -5.82 6.59
CA TRP A 135 -12.87 -6.71 6.32
C TRP A 135 -11.80 -6.04 5.44
N TYR A 136 -12.23 -5.24 4.44
CA TYR A 136 -11.32 -4.54 3.54
C TYR A 136 -10.49 -3.48 4.28
N ILE A 137 -11.12 -2.65 5.10
CA ILE A 137 -10.41 -1.62 5.87
C ILE A 137 -9.45 -2.24 6.88
N ILE A 138 -9.84 -3.33 7.56
CA ILE A 138 -8.94 -4.05 8.46
C ILE A 138 -7.73 -4.61 7.70
N LEU A 139 -7.96 -5.22 6.54
CA LEU A 139 -6.88 -5.72 5.68
C LEU A 139 -5.93 -4.60 5.29
N ARG A 140 -6.45 -3.47 4.83
CA ARG A 140 -5.66 -2.29 4.44
C ARG A 140 -4.78 -1.77 5.59
N ARG A 141 -5.34 -1.64 6.79
CA ARG A 141 -4.58 -1.22 7.98
C ARG A 141 -3.44 -2.17 8.27
N ILE A 142 -3.69 -3.47 8.27
CA ILE A 142 -2.67 -4.50 8.54
C ILE A 142 -1.57 -4.45 7.48
N LEU A 143 -1.93 -4.46 6.20
CA LEU A 143 -0.96 -4.45 5.10
C LEU A 143 -0.09 -3.19 5.12
N SER A 144 -0.70 -2.01 5.24
CA SER A 144 0.03 -0.73 5.28
C SER A 144 0.95 -0.65 6.49
N SER A 145 0.51 -1.11 7.68
CA SER A 145 1.35 -1.11 8.88
C SER A 145 2.57 -2.03 8.72
N ILE A 146 2.40 -3.23 8.16
CA ILE A 146 3.51 -4.17 7.93
C ILE A 146 4.50 -3.57 6.93
N VAL A 147 4.01 -3.01 5.82
CA VAL A 147 4.88 -2.37 4.81
C VAL A 147 5.68 -1.23 5.43
N ILE A 148 5.05 -0.34 6.20
CA ILE A 148 5.74 0.77 6.88
C ILE A 148 6.84 0.23 7.80
N ILE A 149 6.56 -0.81 8.59
CA ILE A 149 7.54 -1.44 9.48
C ILE A 149 8.73 -1.99 8.68
N VAL A 150 8.47 -2.71 7.60
CA VAL A 150 9.53 -3.26 6.73
C VAL A 150 10.38 -2.15 6.12
N LEU A 151 9.75 -1.06 5.63
CA LEU A 151 10.48 0.08 5.06
C LEU A 151 11.33 0.80 6.11
N ILE A 152 10.86 0.92 7.36
CA ILE A 152 11.64 1.48 8.47
C ILE A 152 12.88 0.61 8.75
N PHE A 153 12.72 -0.71 8.85
CA PHE A 153 13.86 -1.61 9.05
C PHE A 153 14.84 -1.56 7.88
N SER A 154 14.33 -1.52 6.63
CA SER A 154 15.17 -1.35 5.44
C SER A 154 15.98 -0.04 5.49
N TYR A 155 15.34 1.06 5.89
CA TYR A 155 16.01 2.34 6.07
C TYR A 155 17.12 2.27 7.12
N LEU A 156 16.84 1.67 8.29
CA LEU A 156 17.82 1.52 9.38
C LEU A 156 19.03 0.67 8.98
N ILE A 157 18.83 -0.38 8.19
CA ILE A 157 19.92 -1.22 7.69
C ILE A 157 20.81 -0.41 6.74
N ILE A 158 20.21 0.28 5.76
CA ILE A 158 20.94 1.05 4.74
C ILE A 158 21.73 2.22 5.36
N THR A 159 21.20 2.85 6.41
CA THR A 159 21.87 3.99 7.05
C THR A 159 22.94 3.59 8.07
N LYS A 160 23.01 2.32 8.47
CA LYS A 160 24.06 1.80 9.35
C LYS A 160 25.29 1.27 8.61
N ILE A 161 25.18 1.08 7.31
CA ILE A 161 26.26 0.69 6.41
C ILE A 161 26.89 1.95 5.82
#